data_f8affa67ce088792c11eface4e463098
#
_entry.id   f8affa67ce088792c11eface4e463098
#
_cell.length_a   1.000
_cell.length_b   1.000
_cell.length_c   1.000
_cell.angle_alpha   90.00
_cell.angle_beta   90.00
_cell.angle_gamma   90.00
#
_symmetry.space_group_name_H-M   'P 1'
#
loop_
_entity.id
_entity.type
_entity.pdbx_description
1 polymer ?
#
loop_
_entity_poly.entity_id
_entity_poly.type
_entity_poly.pdbx_seq_one_letter_code
_entity_poly.pdbx_strand_id
1 'polypeptide(L)'
;MRRQPNWTIFVCTILCALLSVGAAPKKKQKFKPVRPSGISESPAPNAKNAATPEATPSYSKIAPSTRAASVMVIDARSGEIFYEKNADAQRAAASTQKLLTALIVAERGFLDAPVTVHPVDTLAEPVKLNIKAGDTYQRIDLLRALLVKSPNDVARCLARDAAGSVEAFAELMNEKARELGAINSHFLNPNGLPLPGQYSTARDLSIIAKAAYANPTIRSIVCLRTLVFRFANGRTRELENTNKVLKRLPYCNGMKTGYTEAAGHCLIASGTRPGRDIIVVVLGDSKAGIWQDASALLSWGLWM
;
A
#
# COMPACT_ATOMS: atom_id res chain seq x y z
N MET A 1 -32.41 -48.48 -29.38
CA MET A 1 -31.74 -47.86 -30.55
C MET A 1 -31.27 -46.48 -30.10
N ARG A 2 -29.99 -46.32 -29.79
CA ARG A 2 -29.36 -45.04 -29.39
C ARG A 2 -28.63 -44.46 -30.60
N ARG A 3 -28.99 -43.27 -31.02
CA ARG A 3 -28.27 -42.53 -32.08
C ARG A 3 -27.27 -41.59 -31.43
N GLN A 4 -26.00 -41.69 -31.79
CA GLN A 4 -24.90 -40.79 -31.44
C GLN A 4 -24.85 -39.63 -32.43
N PRO A 5 -24.53 -38.39 -32.04
CA PRO A 5 -24.26 -37.32 -33.01
C PRO A 5 -22.76 -37.25 -33.36
N ASN A 6 -22.52 -37.17 -34.69
CA ASN A 6 -21.21 -37.02 -35.31
C ASN A 6 -20.65 -35.61 -35.07
N TRP A 7 -19.42 -35.51 -34.63
CA TRP A 7 -18.63 -34.27 -34.55
C TRP A 7 -17.78 -34.17 -35.83
N THR A 8 -18.09 -33.19 -36.64
CA THR A 8 -17.29 -32.80 -37.82
C THR A 8 -16.23 -31.77 -37.40
N ILE A 9 -14.97 -32.16 -37.52
CA ILE A 9 -13.81 -31.30 -37.24
C ILE A 9 -13.61 -30.39 -38.47
N PHE A 10 -13.78 -29.09 -38.34
CA PHE A 10 -13.35 -28.09 -39.34
C PHE A 10 -11.89 -27.70 -39.07
N VAL A 11 -11.00 -28.13 -39.96
CA VAL A 11 -9.61 -27.65 -40.04
C VAL A 11 -9.57 -26.37 -40.83
N CYS A 12 -9.28 -25.25 -40.21
CA CYS A 12 -9.11 -23.95 -40.86
C CYS A 12 -7.62 -23.74 -41.16
N THR A 13 -7.23 -23.89 -42.42
CA THR A 13 -5.87 -23.60 -42.91
C THR A 13 -5.73 -22.10 -43.10
N ILE A 14 -4.86 -21.45 -42.29
CA ILE A 14 -4.51 -20.05 -42.47
C ILE A 14 -3.26 -19.95 -43.32
N LEU A 15 -3.46 -19.34 -44.52
CA LEU A 15 -2.43 -19.04 -45.52
C LEU A 15 -1.69 -17.76 -45.06
N CYS A 16 -0.41 -17.84 -44.70
CA CYS A 16 0.45 -16.70 -44.40
C CYS A 16 0.93 -16.07 -45.74
N ALA A 17 0.43 -14.87 -46.08
CA ALA A 17 1.00 -14.05 -47.14
C ALA A 17 2.13 -13.18 -46.54
N LEU A 18 3.37 -13.43 -46.97
CA LEU A 18 4.55 -12.62 -46.70
C LEU A 18 4.54 -11.39 -47.62
N LEU A 19 4.28 -10.21 -47.07
CA LEU A 19 4.52 -8.92 -47.71
C LEU A 19 5.92 -8.43 -47.33
N SER A 20 6.85 -8.49 -48.30
CA SER A 20 8.17 -7.90 -48.23
C SER A 20 8.08 -6.38 -48.45
N VAL A 21 8.33 -5.59 -47.40
CA VAL A 21 8.50 -4.13 -47.51
C VAL A 21 9.99 -3.82 -47.69
N GLY A 22 10.35 -3.31 -48.87
CA GLY A 22 11.71 -2.90 -49.22
C GLY A 22 12.15 -1.68 -48.40
N ALA A 23 13.31 -1.81 -47.76
CA ALA A 23 13.96 -0.72 -47.05
C ALA A 23 14.78 0.16 -48.02
N ALA A 24 14.52 1.47 -48.04
CA ALA A 24 15.30 2.48 -48.78
C ALA A 24 16.64 2.73 -48.05
N PRO A 25 17.75 3.00 -48.82
CA PRO A 25 19.07 3.15 -48.22
C PRO A 25 19.24 4.52 -47.54
N LYS A 26 19.66 4.52 -46.28
CA LYS A 26 20.05 5.73 -45.52
C LYS A 26 21.39 6.27 -46.02
N LYS A 27 21.40 7.55 -46.43
CA LYS A 27 22.62 8.31 -46.77
C LYS A 27 23.54 8.43 -45.57
N LYS A 28 24.82 8.00 -45.74
CA LYS A 28 25.90 8.18 -44.76
C LYS A 28 26.30 9.65 -44.71
N GLN A 29 26.07 10.32 -43.62
CA GLN A 29 26.66 11.63 -43.30
C GLN A 29 28.14 11.43 -42.85
N LYS A 30 29.07 12.07 -43.57
CA LYS A 30 30.48 12.10 -43.18
C LYS A 30 30.66 13.14 -42.08
N PHE A 31 31.04 12.71 -40.89
CA PHE A 31 31.50 13.60 -39.84
C PHE A 31 32.96 14.02 -40.11
N LYS A 32 33.22 15.33 -40.15
CA LYS A 32 34.59 15.87 -40.11
C LYS A 32 35.11 15.90 -38.67
N PRO A 33 36.35 15.47 -38.38
CA PRO A 33 36.90 15.57 -37.05
C PRO A 33 37.24 17.05 -36.72
N VAL A 34 36.68 17.52 -35.59
CA VAL A 34 37.04 18.80 -34.98
C VAL A 34 38.30 18.57 -34.13
N ARG A 35 39.37 19.36 -34.38
CA ARG A 35 40.58 19.35 -33.54
C ARG A 35 40.24 19.99 -32.19
N PRO A 36 40.68 19.43 -31.05
CA PRO A 36 40.51 20.08 -29.77
C PRO A 36 41.55 21.21 -29.62
N SER A 37 41.07 22.43 -29.43
CA SER A 37 41.87 23.58 -29.02
C SER A 37 42.01 23.55 -27.50
N GLY A 38 43.28 23.70 -27.06
CA GLY A 38 43.77 24.22 -25.79
C GLY A 38 43.09 23.75 -24.50
N ILE A 39 43.71 22.78 -23.81
CA ILE A 39 43.43 22.48 -22.40
C ILE A 39 44.10 23.58 -21.57
N SER A 40 43.30 24.47 -21.00
CA SER A 40 43.73 25.35 -19.91
C SER A 40 43.69 24.51 -18.63
N GLU A 41 44.85 24.31 -18.01
CA GLU A 41 44.96 23.66 -16.70
C GLU A 41 44.21 24.51 -15.65
N SER A 42 43.11 23.97 -15.14
CA SER A 42 42.51 24.46 -13.91
C SER A 42 43.25 23.91 -12.71
N PRO A 43 43.50 24.73 -11.67
CA PRO A 43 44.25 24.25 -10.49
C PRO A 43 43.46 23.16 -9.76
N ALA A 44 44.20 22.15 -9.27
CA ALA A 44 43.65 21.01 -8.51
C ALA A 44 42.78 21.50 -7.34
N PRO A 45 41.61 20.87 -7.09
CA PRO A 45 40.79 21.20 -5.94
C PRO A 45 41.53 20.83 -4.66
N ASN A 46 41.64 21.80 -3.79
CA ASN A 46 42.26 21.73 -2.47
C ASN A 46 41.58 20.61 -1.63
N ALA A 47 42.34 19.55 -1.35
CA ALA A 47 41.90 18.41 -0.57
C ALA A 47 41.80 18.74 0.93
N LYS A 48 40.88 19.66 1.31
CA LYS A 48 40.57 20.00 2.71
C LYS A 48 39.07 20.16 2.99
N ASN A 49 38.21 19.42 2.31
CA ASN A 49 36.82 19.19 2.76
C ASN A 49 36.53 17.69 2.69
N ALA A 50 37.24 16.90 3.51
CA ALA A 50 36.76 15.61 3.91
C ALA A 50 35.49 15.87 4.74
N ALA A 51 34.32 15.60 4.17
CA ALA A 51 33.08 15.63 4.91
C ALA A 51 33.25 14.74 6.14
N THR A 52 33.18 15.34 7.31
CA THR A 52 33.12 14.61 8.59
C THR A 52 32.00 13.59 8.45
N PRO A 53 32.21 12.29 8.73
CA PRO A 53 31.13 11.32 8.71
C PRO A 53 30.03 11.84 9.64
N GLU A 54 28.84 12.07 9.11
CA GLU A 54 27.67 12.42 9.93
C GLU A 54 27.56 11.33 11.00
N ALA A 55 27.72 11.73 12.26
CA ALA A 55 27.64 10.81 13.39
C ALA A 55 26.28 10.11 13.35
N THR A 56 26.28 8.80 13.14
CA THR A 56 25.07 7.98 13.20
C THR A 56 24.43 8.23 14.56
N PRO A 57 23.18 8.73 14.62
CA PRO A 57 22.56 9.01 15.90
C PRO A 57 22.50 7.71 16.73
N SER A 58 23.15 7.71 17.88
CA SER A 58 23.07 6.61 18.85
C SER A 58 21.70 6.69 19.54
N TYR A 59 20.77 5.84 19.13
CA TYR A 59 19.49 5.71 19.83
C TYR A 59 19.64 4.82 21.07
N SER A 60 18.95 5.22 22.16
CA SER A 60 18.85 4.40 23.37
C SER A 60 18.25 3.02 23.03
N LYS A 61 18.71 1.97 23.72
CA LYS A 61 18.06 0.64 23.68
C LYS A 61 16.65 0.66 24.26
N ILE A 62 16.32 1.70 25.04
CA ILE A 62 14.98 1.88 25.63
C ILE A 62 14.07 2.54 24.61
N ALA A 63 12.91 1.90 24.35
CA ALA A 63 11.91 2.45 23.46
C ALA A 63 11.37 3.80 23.95
N PRO A 64 11.06 4.74 23.03
CA PRO A 64 10.43 6.01 23.40
C PRO A 64 9.11 5.79 24.14
N SER A 65 8.82 6.64 25.13
CA SER A 65 7.51 6.66 25.78
C SER A 65 6.42 7.04 24.76
N THR A 66 5.24 6.43 24.92
CA THR A 66 4.09 6.66 24.04
C THR A 66 2.80 6.78 24.83
N ARG A 67 1.90 7.65 24.38
CA ARG A 67 0.54 7.81 24.92
C ARG A 67 -0.46 6.83 24.33
N ALA A 68 -0.10 6.17 23.23
CA ALA A 68 -0.96 5.19 22.58
C ALA A 68 -1.40 4.09 23.54
N ALA A 69 -2.61 3.61 23.38
CA ALA A 69 -3.17 2.55 24.20
C ALA A 69 -2.52 1.19 23.92
N SER A 70 -2.20 0.90 22.65
CA SER A 70 -1.50 -0.33 22.24
C SER A 70 -0.47 -0.02 21.17
N VAL A 71 0.70 -0.68 21.26
CA VAL A 71 1.82 -0.50 20.33
C VAL A 71 2.46 -1.84 20.00
N MET A 72 2.95 -1.96 18.78
CA MET A 72 3.82 -3.05 18.33
C MET A 72 4.90 -2.50 17.41
N VAL A 73 6.16 -2.85 17.64
CA VAL A 73 7.30 -2.51 16.76
C VAL A 73 8.01 -3.81 16.40
N ILE A 74 8.09 -4.07 15.08
CA ILE A 74 8.70 -5.30 14.58
C ILE A 74 9.68 -5.02 13.44
N ASP A 75 10.64 -5.92 13.25
CA ASP A 75 11.36 -6.04 11.98
C ASP A 75 10.38 -6.52 10.90
N ALA A 76 10.33 -5.81 9.78
CA ALA A 76 9.36 -6.11 8.72
C ALA A 76 9.68 -7.39 7.92
N ARG A 77 10.91 -7.91 8.00
CA ARG A 77 11.34 -9.12 7.29
C ARG A 77 11.23 -10.36 8.17
N SER A 78 11.88 -10.34 9.34
CA SER A 78 11.87 -11.48 10.25
C SER A 78 10.57 -11.58 11.06
N GLY A 79 9.99 -10.44 11.43
CA GLY A 79 8.89 -10.36 12.41
C GLY A 79 9.39 -10.32 13.85
N GLU A 80 10.72 -10.17 14.07
CA GLU A 80 11.29 -9.98 15.38
C GLU A 80 10.65 -8.78 16.09
N ILE A 81 10.29 -8.96 17.35
CA ILE A 81 9.61 -7.96 18.16
C ILE A 81 10.66 -7.11 18.88
N PHE A 82 10.64 -5.81 18.65
CA PHE A 82 11.53 -4.87 19.34
C PHE A 82 10.86 -4.18 20.50
N TYR A 83 9.55 -3.92 20.41
CA TYR A 83 8.77 -3.30 21.46
C TYR A 83 7.30 -3.66 21.36
N GLU A 84 6.67 -3.86 22.50
CA GLU A 84 5.23 -4.05 22.62
C GLU A 84 4.66 -3.36 23.85
N LYS A 85 3.44 -2.87 23.72
CA LYS A 85 2.65 -2.30 24.81
C LYS A 85 1.20 -2.70 24.59
N ASN A 86 0.62 -3.45 25.53
CA ASN A 86 -0.77 -3.93 25.41
C ASN A 86 -1.08 -4.51 24.02
N ALA A 87 -0.10 -5.27 23.45
CA ALA A 87 -0.12 -5.68 22.06
C ALA A 87 -1.31 -6.59 21.72
N ASP A 88 -1.79 -7.37 22.69
CA ASP A 88 -2.88 -8.34 22.56
C ASP A 88 -4.26 -7.79 23.00
N ALA A 89 -4.32 -6.52 23.43
CA ALA A 89 -5.58 -5.90 23.79
C ALA A 89 -6.48 -5.75 22.56
N GLN A 90 -7.69 -6.33 22.59
CA GLN A 90 -8.69 -6.20 21.54
C GLN A 90 -9.19 -4.76 21.45
N ARG A 91 -9.11 -4.17 20.27
CA ARG A 91 -9.46 -2.78 20.02
C ARG A 91 -10.09 -2.60 18.64
N ALA A 92 -10.87 -1.55 18.48
CA ALA A 92 -11.28 -1.10 17.16
C ALA A 92 -10.04 -0.64 16.37
N ALA A 93 -9.84 -1.21 15.18
CA ALA A 93 -8.68 -0.95 14.33
C ALA A 93 -8.88 0.26 13.40
N ALA A 94 -10.10 0.76 13.27
CA ALA A 94 -10.48 1.75 12.28
C ALA A 94 -9.95 1.37 10.88
N SER A 95 -9.67 2.35 10.02
CA SER A 95 -9.23 2.11 8.65
C SER A 95 -7.83 1.47 8.51
N THR A 96 -7.11 1.15 9.60
CA THR A 96 -5.85 0.40 9.49
C THR A 96 -6.08 -1.01 8.96
N GLN A 97 -7.25 -1.63 9.23
CA GLN A 97 -7.64 -2.93 8.66
C GLN A 97 -7.77 -2.94 7.14
N LYS A 98 -7.85 -1.77 6.47
CA LYS A 98 -7.81 -1.69 5.00
C LYS A 98 -6.50 -2.23 4.39
N LEU A 99 -5.45 -2.44 5.17
CA LEU A 99 -4.28 -3.18 4.71
C LEU A 99 -4.62 -4.65 4.39
N LEU A 100 -5.46 -5.28 5.21
CA LEU A 100 -5.95 -6.64 4.94
C LEU A 100 -6.86 -6.67 3.72
N THR A 101 -7.77 -5.68 3.61
CA THR A 101 -8.60 -5.51 2.40
C THR A 101 -7.73 -5.37 1.14
N ALA A 102 -6.71 -4.53 1.20
CA ALA A 102 -5.79 -4.33 0.08
C ALA A 102 -4.97 -5.58 -0.24
N LEU A 103 -4.54 -6.33 0.77
CA LEU A 103 -3.78 -7.57 0.61
C LEU A 103 -4.60 -8.63 -0.15
N ILE A 104 -5.83 -8.87 0.28
CA ILE A 104 -6.74 -9.82 -0.39
C ILE A 104 -6.97 -9.42 -1.85
N VAL A 105 -7.24 -8.14 -2.11
CA VAL A 105 -7.45 -7.63 -3.48
C VAL A 105 -6.19 -7.76 -4.33
N ALA A 106 -5.01 -7.47 -3.77
CA ALA A 106 -3.74 -7.56 -4.50
C ALA A 106 -3.36 -9.01 -4.81
N GLU A 107 -3.56 -9.94 -3.88
CA GLU A 107 -3.26 -11.37 -4.05
C GLU A 107 -4.21 -12.06 -5.04
N ARG A 108 -5.46 -11.59 -5.15
CA ARG A 108 -6.39 -12.08 -6.18
C ARG A 108 -5.85 -11.85 -7.60
N GLY A 109 -5.00 -10.85 -7.80
CA GLY A 109 -4.44 -10.50 -9.11
C GLY A 109 -5.44 -9.79 -10.02
N PHE A 110 -5.20 -9.88 -11.34
CA PHE A 110 -6.02 -9.21 -12.36
C PHE A 110 -6.24 -7.72 -12.07
N LEU A 111 -5.17 -7.02 -11.67
CA LEU A 111 -5.25 -5.64 -11.20
C LEU A 111 -5.69 -4.64 -12.30
N ASP A 112 -5.51 -5.01 -13.57
CA ASP A 112 -5.98 -4.23 -14.72
C ASP A 112 -7.43 -4.51 -15.10
N ALA A 113 -8.10 -5.47 -14.42
CA ALA A 113 -9.48 -5.79 -14.70
C ALA A 113 -10.41 -4.61 -14.37
N PRO A 114 -11.45 -4.37 -15.20
CA PRO A 114 -12.45 -3.34 -14.94
C PRO A 114 -13.34 -3.74 -13.76
N VAL A 115 -13.62 -2.79 -12.89
CA VAL A 115 -14.54 -2.89 -11.76
C VAL A 115 -15.64 -1.86 -11.92
N THR A 116 -16.88 -2.32 -12.07
CA THR A 116 -18.05 -1.44 -12.14
C THR A 116 -18.59 -1.16 -10.75
N VAL A 117 -18.82 0.12 -10.45
CA VAL A 117 -19.41 0.58 -9.20
C VAL A 117 -20.90 0.28 -9.18
N HIS A 118 -21.38 -0.38 -8.15
CA HIS A 118 -22.81 -0.64 -7.94
C HIS A 118 -23.45 0.40 -6.98
N PRO A 119 -24.75 0.61 -7.03
CA PRO A 119 -25.45 1.53 -6.12
C PRO A 119 -25.12 1.27 -4.64
N VAL A 120 -25.05 0.00 -4.23
CA VAL A 120 -24.74 -0.41 -2.85
C VAL A 120 -23.34 0.05 -2.39
N ASP A 121 -22.37 0.18 -3.28
CA ASP A 121 -21.01 0.65 -2.94
C ASP A 121 -21.04 2.11 -2.51
N THR A 122 -21.93 2.91 -3.08
CA THR A 122 -22.06 4.36 -2.81
C THR A 122 -22.75 4.67 -1.48
N LEU A 123 -23.38 3.67 -0.83
CA LEU A 123 -24.05 3.80 0.47
C LEU A 123 -23.08 3.78 1.65
N ALA A 124 -21.78 3.86 1.39
CA ALA A 124 -20.77 3.92 2.44
C ALA A 124 -20.90 5.22 3.26
N GLU A 125 -20.62 5.10 4.58
CA GLU A 125 -20.41 6.25 5.45
C GLU A 125 -19.17 7.08 5.04
N PRO A 126 -19.09 8.37 5.39
CA PRO A 126 -17.86 9.15 5.17
C PRO A 126 -16.63 8.46 5.83
N VAL A 127 -15.44 8.58 5.26
CA VAL A 127 -14.88 9.37 4.15
C VAL A 127 -15.12 8.65 2.82
N LYS A 128 -15.57 9.38 1.77
CA LYS A 128 -15.83 8.82 0.44
C LYS A 128 -15.00 9.50 -0.65
N LEU A 129 -14.69 8.76 -1.70
CA LEU A 129 -14.15 9.29 -2.95
C LEU A 129 -15.27 9.90 -3.80
N ASN A 130 -16.52 9.47 -3.54
CA ASN A 130 -17.76 9.78 -4.27
C ASN A 130 -17.72 9.24 -5.71
N ILE A 131 -17.30 7.98 -5.85
CA ILE A 131 -17.50 7.19 -7.08
C ILE A 131 -18.99 6.99 -7.31
N LYS A 132 -19.44 6.97 -8.57
CA LYS A 132 -20.86 6.91 -8.91
C LYS A 132 -21.24 5.52 -9.41
N ALA A 133 -22.45 5.09 -9.10
CA ALA A 133 -23.01 3.86 -9.67
C ALA A 133 -22.99 3.92 -11.20
N GLY A 134 -22.56 2.82 -11.82
CA GLY A 134 -22.34 2.70 -13.26
C GLY A 134 -20.95 3.12 -13.76
N ASP A 135 -20.18 3.88 -12.96
CA ASP A 135 -18.78 4.17 -13.29
C ASP A 135 -17.97 2.87 -13.31
N THR A 136 -16.95 2.82 -14.18
CA THR A 136 -16.02 1.70 -14.26
C THR A 136 -14.59 2.22 -14.11
N TYR A 137 -13.79 1.52 -13.29
CA TYR A 137 -12.38 1.83 -12.99
C TYR A 137 -11.54 0.58 -13.09
N GLN A 138 -10.24 0.72 -13.35
CA GLN A 138 -9.31 -0.40 -13.16
C GLN A 138 -9.18 -0.72 -11.66
N ARG A 139 -9.11 -2.02 -11.31
CA ARG A 139 -8.96 -2.48 -9.93
C ARG A 139 -7.74 -1.84 -9.24
N ILE A 140 -6.63 -1.70 -9.97
CA ILE A 140 -5.42 -1.06 -9.45
C ILE A 140 -5.63 0.41 -9.06
N ASP A 141 -6.45 1.16 -9.81
CA ASP A 141 -6.68 2.58 -9.49
C ASP A 141 -7.55 2.74 -8.25
N LEU A 142 -8.54 1.86 -8.07
CA LEU A 142 -9.31 1.78 -6.83
C LEU A 142 -8.43 1.36 -5.65
N LEU A 143 -7.52 0.40 -5.84
CA LEU A 143 -6.57 -0.03 -4.80
C LEU A 143 -5.61 1.10 -4.40
N ARG A 144 -5.10 1.87 -5.35
CA ARG A 144 -4.29 3.07 -5.11
C ARG A 144 -5.06 4.10 -4.29
N ALA A 145 -6.30 4.40 -4.69
CA ALA A 145 -7.15 5.34 -3.96
C ALA A 145 -7.45 4.84 -2.53
N LEU A 146 -7.72 3.54 -2.36
CA LEU A 146 -7.96 2.91 -1.05
C LEU A 146 -6.81 3.14 -0.08
N LEU A 147 -5.58 2.89 -0.52
CA LEU A 147 -4.40 2.96 0.33
C LEU A 147 -3.94 4.40 0.59
N VAL A 148 -4.06 5.29 -0.40
CA VAL A 148 -3.62 6.69 -0.27
C VAL A 148 -4.65 7.54 0.49
N LYS A 149 -5.93 7.51 0.09
CA LYS A 149 -6.98 8.41 0.64
C LYS A 149 -7.93 7.72 1.60
N SER A 150 -7.95 6.38 1.61
CA SER A 150 -8.79 5.60 2.54
C SER A 150 -10.31 5.69 2.34
N PRO A 151 -10.87 5.87 1.13
CA PRO A 151 -12.30 6.04 0.95
C PRO A 151 -13.08 4.75 1.24
N ASN A 152 -14.24 4.90 1.91
CA ASN A 152 -15.07 3.78 2.34
C ASN A 152 -15.91 3.20 1.19
N ASP A 153 -16.37 4.03 0.26
CA ASP A 153 -17.08 3.61 -0.96
C ASP A 153 -16.17 2.73 -1.85
N VAL A 154 -14.90 3.09 -1.99
CA VAL A 154 -13.92 2.27 -2.73
C VAL A 154 -13.64 0.95 -2.01
N ALA A 155 -13.57 0.93 -0.67
CA ALA A 155 -13.39 -0.30 0.09
C ALA A 155 -14.56 -1.28 -0.14
N ARG A 156 -15.80 -0.79 -0.12
CA ARG A 156 -17.00 -1.60 -0.41
C ARG A 156 -17.02 -2.11 -1.84
N CYS A 157 -16.69 -1.24 -2.80
CA CYS A 157 -16.63 -1.59 -4.21
C CYS A 157 -15.62 -2.72 -4.47
N LEU A 158 -14.40 -2.62 -3.95
CA LEU A 158 -13.37 -3.64 -4.07
C LEU A 158 -13.76 -4.94 -3.35
N ALA A 159 -14.40 -4.86 -2.19
CA ALA A 159 -14.87 -6.03 -1.45
C ALA A 159 -15.95 -6.78 -2.22
N ARG A 160 -16.96 -6.08 -2.73
CA ARG A 160 -18.01 -6.68 -3.56
C ARG A 160 -17.44 -7.27 -4.85
N ASP A 161 -16.51 -6.56 -5.52
CA ASP A 161 -15.84 -7.07 -6.71
C ASP A 161 -15.06 -8.37 -6.43
N ALA A 162 -14.42 -8.46 -5.26
CA ALA A 162 -13.63 -9.61 -4.88
C ALA A 162 -14.46 -10.82 -4.42
N ALA A 163 -15.58 -10.61 -3.72
CA ALA A 163 -16.33 -11.65 -3.04
C ALA A 163 -17.85 -11.67 -3.32
N GLY A 164 -18.35 -10.77 -4.16
CA GLY A 164 -19.78 -10.66 -4.46
C GLY A 164 -20.57 -9.78 -3.47
N SER A 165 -20.18 -9.76 -2.19
CA SER A 165 -20.78 -8.89 -1.16
C SER A 165 -19.76 -8.43 -0.13
N VAL A 166 -20.13 -7.46 0.70
CA VAL A 166 -19.31 -6.98 1.84
C VAL A 166 -19.20 -8.05 2.92
N GLU A 167 -20.28 -8.79 3.15
CA GLU A 167 -20.38 -9.86 4.14
C GLU A 167 -19.47 -11.03 3.75
N ALA A 168 -19.58 -11.51 2.50
CA ALA A 168 -18.68 -12.57 1.98
C ALA A 168 -17.22 -12.13 2.00
N PHE A 169 -16.94 -10.84 1.78
CA PHE A 169 -15.59 -10.34 1.89
C PHE A 169 -15.09 -10.30 3.34
N ALA A 170 -15.97 -10.02 4.30
CA ALA A 170 -15.60 -10.08 5.72
C ALA A 170 -15.20 -11.51 6.14
N GLU A 171 -15.86 -12.55 5.60
CA GLU A 171 -15.45 -13.95 5.80
C GLU A 171 -14.04 -14.19 5.23
N LEU A 172 -13.75 -13.72 4.00
CA LEU A 172 -12.41 -13.81 3.41
C LEU A 172 -11.37 -13.05 4.25
N MET A 173 -11.73 -11.91 4.87
CA MET A 173 -10.83 -11.18 5.77
C MET A 173 -10.49 -12.03 7.01
N ASN A 174 -11.48 -12.67 7.62
CA ASN A 174 -11.28 -13.51 8.79
C ASN A 174 -10.48 -14.79 8.44
N GLU A 175 -10.74 -15.39 7.29
CA GLU A 175 -9.97 -16.52 6.77
C GLU A 175 -8.50 -16.12 6.53
N LYS A 176 -8.26 -15.04 5.79
CA LYS A 176 -6.91 -14.54 5.52
C LYS A 176 -6.17 -14.15 6.80
N ALA A 177 -6.84 -13.54 7.77
CA ALA A 177 -6.23 -13.22 9.06
C ALA A 177 -5.75 -14.49 9.78
N ARG A 178 -6.58 -15.55 9.83
CA ARG A 178 -6.20 -16.85 10.42
C ARG A 178 -5.03 -17.51 9.66
N GLU A 179 -5.04 -17.49 8.33
CA GLU A 179 -3.93 -18.01 7.51
C GLU A 179 -2.60 -17.33 7.84
N LEU A 180 -2.62 -16.02 8.10
CA LEU A 180 -1.44 -15.24 8.45
C LEU A 180 -1.00 -15.46 9.90
N GLY A 181 -1.83 -16.06 10.76
CA GLY A 181 -1.60 -16.20 12.19
C GLY A 181 -2.13 -15.04 13.04
N ALA A 182 -2.92 -14.13 12.46
CA ALA A 182 -3.61 -13.05 13.16
C ALA A 182 -4.95 -13.56 13.74
N ILE A 183 -4.87 -14.33 14.81
CA ILE A 183 -5.97 -15.14 15.35
C ILE A 183 -6.84 -14.42 16.38
N ASN A 184 -6.40 -13.25 16.87
CA ASN A 184 -7.12 -12.43 17.85
C ASN A 184 -7.82 -11.24 17.16
N SER A 185 -8.37 -11.47 15.97
CA SER A 185 -9.07 -10.46 15.18
C SER A 185 -10.38 -11.00 14.67
N HIS A 186 -11.36 -10.11 14.55
CA HIS A 186 -12.65 -10.39 13.95
C HIS A 186 -13.10 -9.19 13.11
N PHE A 187 -13.19 -9.38 11.81
CA PHE A 187 -13.54 -8.36 10.83
C PHE A 187 -14.96 -8.58 10.31
N LEU A 188 -15.77 -7.51 10.28
CA LEU A 188 -17.17 -7.53 9.83
C LEU A 188 -17.41 -6.63 8.61
N ASN A 189 -16.41 -5.83 8.22
CA ASN A 189 -16.50 -4.97 7.03
C ASN A 189 -15.09 -4.66 6.47
N PRO A 190 -14.99 -4.26 5.19
CA PRO A 190 -13.69 -4.00 4.54
C PRO A 190 -13.07 -2.65 4.90
N ASN A 191 -13.78 -1.77 5.58
CA ASN A 191 -13.42 -0.35 5.73
C ASN A 191 -12.99 0.07 7.13
N GLY A 192 -13.33 -0.71 8.17
CA GLY A 192 -12.96 -0.42 9.56
C GLY A 192 -13.90 0.53 10.28
N LEU A 193 -15.11 0.71 9.78
CA LEU A 193 -16.17 1.37 10.53
C LEU A 193 -16.61 0.50 11.70
N PRO A 194 -16.89 1.09 12.86
CA PRO A 194 -17.20 0.32 14.07
C PRO A 194 -18.50 -0.48 13.90
N LEU A 195 -18.42 -1.75 14.25
CA LEU A 195 -19.57 -2.65 14.42
C LEU A 195 -19.40 -3.44 15.71
N PRO A 196 -20.49 -3.74 16.43
CA PRO A 196 -20.41 -4.64 17.59
C PRO A 196 -19.76 -5.97 17.21
N GLY A 197 -18.77 -6.41 17.99
CA GLY A 197 -18.03 -7.64 17.74
C GLY A 197 -16.86 -7.51 16.75
N GLN A 198 -16.62 -6.35 16.12
CA GLN A 198 -15.44 -6.13 15.29
C GLN A 198 -14.27 -5.63 16.11
N TYR A 199 -13.14 -6.32 16.04
CA TYR A 199 -11.91 -5.95 16.75
C TYR A 199 -10.65 -6.50 16.06
N SER A 200 -9.51 -5.99 16.47
CA SER A 200 -8.18 -6.55 16.19
C SER A 200 -7.23 -6.19 17.35
N THR A 201 -5.97 -6.60 17.24
CA THR A 201 -4.92 -6.28 18.20
C THR A 201 -3.74 -5.61 17.51
N ALA A 202 -2.85 -4.94 18.27
CA ALA A 202 -1.65 -4.38 17.66
C ALA A 202 -0.71 -5.48 17.12
N ARG A 203 -0.68 -6.65 17.79
CA ARG A 203 0.06 -7.82 17.34
C ARG A 203 -0.49 -8.33 16.01
N ASP A 204 -1.78 -8.60 15.92
CA ASP A 204 -2.40 -9.13 14.70
C ASP A 204 -2.27 -8.14 13.52
N LEU A 205 -2.46 -6.85 13.78
CA LEU A 205 -2.26 -5.83 12.76
C LEU A 205 -0.79 -5.73 12.32
N SER A 206 0.18 -6.05 13.17
CA SER A 206 1.59 -6.12 12.77
C SER A 206 1.87 -7.31 11.85
N ILE A 207 1.23 -8.45 12.09
CA ILE A 207 1.30 -9.65 11.23
C ILE A 207 0.69 -9.34 9.85
N ILE A 208 -0.51 -8.75 9.83
CA ILE A 208 -1.17 -8.31 8.59
C ILE A 208 -0.31 -7.26 7.86
N ALA A 209 0.24 -6.30 8.58
CA ALA A 209 1.09 -5.27 8.00
C ALA A 209 2.39 -5.84 7.41
N LYS A 210 3.00 -6.84 8.06
CA LYS A 210 4.18 -7.54 7.53
C LYS A 210 3.86 -8.23 6.20
N ALA A 211 2.75 -8.94 6.10
CA ALA A 211 2.29 -9.58 4.86
C ALA A 211 2.01 -8.53 3.76
N ALA A 212 1.32 -7.44 4.11
CA ALA A 212 1.07 -6.33 3.20
C ALA A 212 2.35 -5.62 2.74
N TYR A 213 3.34 -5.45 3.63
CA TYR A 213 4.63 -4.86 3.30
C TYR A 213 5.47 -5.74 2.38
N ALA A 214 5.37 -7.06 2.50
CA ALA A 214 6.03 -8.01 1.61
C ALA A 214 5.45 -7.98 0.18
N ASN A 215 4.18 -7.56 0.01
CA ASN A 215 3.54 -7.46 -1.31
C ASN A 215 4.08 -6.23 -2.08
N PRO A 216 4.74 -6.42 -3.25
CA PRO A 216 5.37 -5.32 -3.99
C PRO A 216 4.37 -4.28 -4.49
N THR A 217 3.17 -4.70 -4.87
CA THR A 217 2.11 -3.78 -5.32
C THR A 217 1.68 -2.85 -4.18
N ILE A 218 1.40 -3.40 -3.00
CA ILE A 218 1.00 -2.60 -1.83
C ILE A 218 2.13 -1.67 -1.43
N ARG A 219 3.37 -2.18 -1.35
CA ARG A 219 4.53 -1.39 -0.96
C ARG A 219 4.77 -0.21 -1.90
N SER A 220 4.58 -0.39 -3.22
CA SER A 220 4.71 0.70 -4.20
C SER A 220 3.63 1.78 -4.06
N ILE A 221 2.48 1.46 -3.48
CA ILE A 221 1.35 2.40 -3.33
C ILE A 221 1.42 3.14 -1.99
N VAL A 222 1.67 2.45 -0.88
CA VAL A 222 1.61 3.06 0.46
C VAL A 222 2.66 4.14 0.69
N CYS A 223 3.75 4.15 -0.08
CA CYS A 223 4.79 5.16 -0.04
C CYS A 223 4.45 6.45 -0.82
N LEU A 224 3.40 6.44 -1.64
CA LEU A 224 2.99 7.61 -2.42
C LEU A 224 2.52 8.74 -1.49
N ARG A 225 3.08 9.94 -1.63
CA ARG A 225 2.65 11.13 -0.89
C ARG A 225 1.37 11.71 -1.45
N THR A 226 1.20 11.64 -2.78
CA THR A 226 0.01 12.07 -3.52
C THR A 226 -0.29 11.09 -4.64
N LEU A 227 -1.53 11.10 -5.12
CA LEU A 227 -2.03 10.31 -6.23
C LEU A 227 -3.00 11.16 -7.04
N VAL A 228 -2.81 11.27 -8.34
CA VAL A 228 -3.81 11.84 -9.24
C VAL A 228 -4.81 10.76 -9.61
N PHE A 229 -6.03 10.87 -9.11
CA PHE A 229 -7.12 9.96 -9.44
C PHE A 229 -7.97 10.51 -10.58
N ARG A 230 -8.21 9.69 -11.62
CA ARG A 230 -9.07 10.04 -12.76
C ARG A 230 -10.43 9.39 -12.59
N PHE A 231 -11.48 10.21 -12.55
CA PHE A 231 -12.87 9.74 -12.54
C PHE A 231 -13.32 9.29 -13.94
N ALA A 232 -14.35 8.43 -13.98
CA ALA A 232 -14.90 7.90 -15.23
C ALA A 232 -15.36 8.99 -16.23
N ASN A 233 -15.77 10.15 -15.73
CA ASN A 233 -16.13 11.31 -16.52
C ASN A 233 -14.93 12.16 -17.02
N GLY A 234 -13.71 11.67 -16.88
CA GLY A 234 -12.48 12.31 -17.30
C GLY A 234 -11.89 13.35 -16.32
N ARG A 235 -12.64 13.80 -15.30
CA ARG A 235 -12.13 14.71 -14.27
C ARG A 235 -10.99 14.05 -13.49
N THR A 236 -10.03 14.84 -13.06
CA THR A 236 -8.95 14.39 -12.18
C THR A 236 -9.03 15.09 -10.82
N ARG A 237 -8.53 14.41 -9.78
CA ARG A 237 -8.37 14.98 -8.44
C ARG A 237 -7.08 14.45 -7.83
N GLU A 238 -6.26 15.35 -7.31
CA GLU A 238 -5.12 14.95 -6.51
C GLU A 238 -5.60 14.49 -5.12
N LEU A 239 -5.17 13.31 -4.72
CA LEU A 239 -5.43 12.69 -3.44
C LEU A 239 -4.15 12.73 -2.61
N GLU A 240 -4.18 13.42 -1.50
CA GLU A 240 -3.07 13.44 -0.54
C GLU A 240 -3.13 12.22 0.37
N ASN A 241 -1.98 11.58 0.61
CA ASN A 241 -1.90 10.45 1.54
C ASN A 241 -2.23 10.91 2.96
N THR A 242 -3.02 10.10 3.64
CA THR A 242 -3.45 10.38 5.01
C THR A 242 -2.32 10.21 6.04
N ASN A 243 -1.24 9.49 5.70
CA ASN A 243 -0.08 9.29 6.57
C ASN A 243 0.87 10.48 6.53
N LYS A 244 0.80 11.35 7.54
CA LYS A 244 1.67 12.55 7.62
C LYS A 244 3.13 12.23 7.95
N VAL A 245 3.45 11.02 8.44
CA VAL A 245 4.84 10.62 8.72
C VAL A 245 5.65 10.53 7.44
N LEU A 246 5.03 10.21 6.28
CA LEU A 246 5.67 10.21 4.96
C LEU A 246 6.29 11.57 4.57
N LYS A 247 5.75 12.68 5.11
CA LYS A 247 6.29 14.03 4.88
C LYS A 247 7.31 14.44 5.92
N ARG A 248 7.28 13.80 7.11
CA ARG A 248 8.14 14.15 8.25
C ARG A 248 9.48 13.44 8.23
N LEU A 249 9.47 12.17 7.82
CA LEU A 249 10.65 11.30 7.88
C LEU A 249 10.99 10.79 6.48
N PRO A 250 12.20 11.06 5.96
CA PRO A 250 12.59 10.67 4.61
C PRO A 250 12.69 9.15 4.43
N TYR A 251 12.91 8.41 5.51
CA TYR A 251 12.98 6.95 5.53
C TYR A 251 11.63 6.27 5.79
N CYS A 252 10.55 7.02 6.06
CA CYS A 252 9.19 6.46 6.13
C CYS A 252 8.70 6.12 4.72
N ASN A 253 8.18 4.90 4.54
CA ASN A 253 7.70 4.39 3.25
C ASN A 253 6.29 3.78 3.31
N GLY A 254 5.50 4.08 4.35
CA GLY A 254 4.10 3.63 4.48
C GLY A 254 3.58 3.78 5.91
N MET A 255 2.43 3.24 6.29
CA MET A 255 1.51 2.41 5.49
C MET A 255 0.08 2.96 5.53
N LYS A 256 -0.62 2.86 6.70
CA LYS A 256 -2.07 3.15 6.75
C LYS A 256 -2.50 3.81 8.05
N THR A 257 -3.33 4.85 7.94
CA THR A 257 -3.97 5.55 9.07
C THR A 257 -5.39 5.04 9.30
N GLY A 258 -5.89 5.24 10.51
CA GLY A 258 -7.29 5.02 10.87
C GLY A 258 -7.74 6.00 11.95
N TYR A 259 -9.02 6.33 11.94
CA TYR A 259 -9.68 7.07 13.00
C TYR A 259 -11.18 6.74 13.02
N THR A 260 -11.68 6.45 14.19
CA THR A 260 -13.08 6.52 14.58
C THR A 260 -13.12 6.98 16.02
N GLU A 261 -14.27 7.45 16.50
CA GLU A 261 -14.40 7.82 17.92
C GLU A 261 -14.07 6.64 18.86
N ALA A 262 -14.55 5.44 18.49
CA ALA A 262 -14.29 4.22 19.28
C ALA A 262 -12.83 3.76 19.26
N ALA A 263 -12.11 3.98 18.14
CA ALA A 263 -10.73 3.52 17.99
C ALA A 263 -9.70 4.54 18.50
N GLY A 264 -10.03 5.83 18.54
CA GLY A 264 -9.05 6.90 18.62
C GLY A 264 -8.23 6.99 17.32
N HIS A 265 -7.09 7.68 17.37
CA HIS A 265 -6.18 7.74 16.23
C HIS A 265 -5.31 6.49 16.17
N CYS A 266 -5.26 5.86 14.99
CA CYS A 266 -4.51 4.65 14.71
C CYS A 266 -3.59 4.87 13.50
N LEU A 267 -2.40 4.28 13.54
CA LEU A 267 -1.44 4.34 12.45
C LEU A 267 -0.61 3.06 12.41
N ILE A 268 -0.50 2.49 11.23
CA ILE A 268 0.56 1.55 10.90
C ILE A 268 1.56 2.30 10.05
N ALA A 269 2.78 2.47 10.53
CA ALA A 269 3.88 3.09 9.80
C ALA A 269 4.95 2.07 9.45
N SER A 270 5.62 2.28 8.33
CA SER A 270 6.81 1.51 7.96
C SER A 270 7.94 2.43 7.54
N GLY A 271 9.15 1.97 7.70
CA GLY A 271 10.35 2.69 7.28
C GLY A 271 11.48 1.74 6.95
N THR A 272 12.44 2.25 6.18
CA THR A 272 13.58 1.46 5.68
C THR A 272 14.88 2.22 5.81
N ARG A 273 15.95 1.49 6.09
CA ARG A 273 17.35 1.88 5.90
C ARG A 273 18.16 0.68 5.41
N PRO A 274 19.39 0.85 4.91
CA PRO A 274 20.22 -0.29 4.53
C PRO A 274 20.30 -1.35 5.63
N GLY A 275 19.88 -2.56 5.30
CA GLY A 275 19.89 -3.71 6.21
C GLY A 275 18.73 -3.82 7.20
N ARG A 276 17.80 -2.85 7.30
CA ARG A 276 16.69 -2.88 8.27
C ARG A 276 15.41 -2.24 7.73
N ASP A 277 14.32 -2.95 7.88
CA ASP A 277 12.96 -2.48 7.61
C ASP A 277 12.12 -2.64 8.88
N ILE A 278 11.39 -1.61 9.29
CA ILE A 278 10.60 -1.59 10.52
C ILE A 278 9.13 -1.33 10.21
N ILE A 279 8.27 -2.02 10.96
CA ILE A 279 6.83 -1.73 11.02
C ILE A 279 6.50 -1.33 12.46
N VAL A 280 5.74 -0.25 12.58
CA VAL A 280 5.20 0.28 13.85
C VAL A 280 3.69 0.31 13.76
N VAL A 281 3.02 -0.34 14.70
CA VAL A 281 1.56 -0.25 14.89
C VAL A 281 1.29 0.57 16.14
N VAL A 282 0.47 1.61 16.00
CA VAL A 282 0.03 2.50 17.09
C VAL A 282 -1.48 2.56 17.08
N LEU A 283 -2.14 2.16 18.16
CA LEU A 283 -3.60 2.14 18.29
C LEU A 283 -4.06 2.95 19.52
N GLY A 284 -5.17 3.66 19.35
CA GLY A 284 -5.82 4.38 20.42
C GLY A 284 -5.02 5.56 20.94
N ASP A 285 -4.42 6.32 20.05
CA ASP A 285 -3.69 7.54 20.38
C ASP A 285 -4.55 8.79 20.19
N SER A 286 -4.02 9.93 20.62
CA SER A 286 -4.61 11.24 20.40
C SER A 286 -4.31 11.78 18.98
N LYS A 287 -5.09 12.75 18.53
CA LYS A 287 -4.88 13.45 17.24
C LYS A 287 -3.50 14.12 17.13
N ALA A 288 -2.99 14.64 18.23
CA ALA A 288 -1.68 15.29 18.30
C ALA A 288 -0.55 14.27 18.46
N GLY A 289 -0.74 13.25 19.31
CA GLY A 289 0.26 12.25 19.69
C GLY A 289 0.63 11.30 18.57
N ILE A 290 -0.35 10.81 17.81
CA ILE A 290 -0.15 9.75 16.80
C ILE A 290 1.03 9.98 15.85
N TRP A 291 1.25 11.23 15.42
CA TRP A 291 2.33 11.56 14.49
C TRP A 291 3.69 11.60 15.17
N GLN A 292 3.72 12.05 16.44
CA GLN A 292 4.94 12.14 17.24
C GLN A 292 5.38 10.74 17.68
N ASP A 293 4.45 9.99 18.27
CA ASP A 293 4.72 8.66 18.81
C ASP A 293 5.13 7.69 17.70
N ALA A 294 4.40 7.66 16.58
CA ALA A 294 4.77 6.83 15.44
C ALA A 294 6.11 7.22 14.82
N SER A 295 6.41 8.54 14.73
CA SER A 295 7.70 8.99 14.20
C SER A 295 8.86 8.60 15.14
N ALA A 296 8.70 8.78 16.44
CA ALA A 296 9.72 8.44 17.43
C ALA A 296 9.99 6.93 17.45
N LEU A 297 8.94 6.11 17.51
CA LEU A 297 9.06 4.64 17.49
C LEU A 297 9.67 4.12 16.19
N LEU A 298 9.29 4.69 15.04
CA LEU A 298 9.85 4.30 13.75
C LEU A 298 11.33 4.64 13.65
N SER A 299 11.70 5.87 14.07
CA SER A 299 13.11 6.28 14.11
C SER A 299 13.91 5.38 15.08
N TRP A 300 13.38 5.18 16.28
CA TRP A 300 14.03 4.32 17.26
C TRP A 300 14.25 2.90 16.71
N GLY A 301 13.23 2.23 16.21
CA GLY A 301 13.35 0.86 15.67
C GLY A 301 14.31 0.73 14.50
N LEU A 302 14.45 1.78 13.67
CA LEU A 302 15.42 1.79 12.57
C LEU A 302 16.87 1.92 13.06
N TRP A 303 17.12 2.68 14.15
CA TRP A 303 18.47 3.06 14.55
C TRP A 303 18.98 2.35 15.82
N MET A 304 18.13 1.57 16.51
CA MET A 304 18.52 0.77 17.67
C MET A 304 19.54 -0.33 17.34
#